data_9c80724eb80771c367aeab9ff92e8752
#
_entry.id   9c80724eb80771c367aeab9ff92e8752
#
_cell.length_a   1.000
_cell.length_b   1.000
_cell.length_c   1.000
_cell.angle_alpha   90.00
_cell.angle_beta   90.00
_cell.angle_gamma   90.00
#
_symmetry.space_group_name_H-M   'P 1'
#
loop_
_entity.id
_entity.type
_entity.pdbx_description
1 polymer ?
#
loop_
_entity_poly.entity_id
_entity_poly.type
_entity_poly.pdbx_seq_one_letter_code
_entity_poly.pdbx_strand_id
1 'polypeptide(L)'
;MADTVSPEQRSRNMSRIRSKNTKPELLVRSLLHAAGYRFRLHGSFGQTRLPGKPDLVFAGRRKVLFVNGCFWHFHSCPAGRHAPQTNSEFWAAKRNRTVERDAAARDRLAAAGWEALVVWECELRDRSVLEQQLRRFLGPPGAAPAPSPETRH
;
A
#
# COMPACT_ATOMS: atom_id res chain seq x y z
N MET A 1 29.33 -7.88 5.67
CA MET A 1 29.55 -8.04 4.25
C MET A 1 29.72 -6.70 3.57
N ALA A 2 30.69 -6.62 2.70
CA ALA A 2 30.92 -5.37 2.00
C ALA A 2 29.80 -5.13 1.00
N ASP A 3 29.40 -3.87 0.90
CA ASP A 3 28.41 -3.44 -0.07
C ASP A 3 29.10 -3.35 -1.43
N THR A 4 28.65 -4.13 -2.39
CA THR A 4 29.24 -4.18 -3.70
C THR A 4 28.63 -3.17 -4.67
N VAL A 5 27.63 -2.43 -4.27
CA VAL A 5 26.98 -1.44 -5.13
C VAL A 5 27.27 -0.03 -4.61
N SER A 6 27.30 0.93 -5.51
CA SER A 6 27.46 2.33 -5.14
C SER A 6 26.19 2.83 -4.45
N PRO A 7 26.28 3.97 -3.72
CA PRO A 7 25.07 4.55 -3.12
C PRO A 7 23.99 4.85 -4.15
N GLU A 8 24.37 5.30 -5.36
CA GLU A 8 23.40 5.57 -6.41
C GLU A 8 22.72 4.32 -6.90
N GLN A 9 23.49 3.23 -7.07
CA GLN A 9 22.92 1.95 -7.47
C GLN A 9 22.00 1.40 -6.40
N ARG A 10 22.39 1.52 -5.14
CA ARG A 10 21.56 1.08 -4.04
C ARG A 10 20.23 1.84 -4.03
N SER A 11 20.29 3.16 -4.23
CA SER A 11 19.08 3.96 -4.26
C SER A 11 18.15 3.54 -5.39
N ARG A 12 18.70 3.27 -6.57
CA ARG A 12 17.89 2.79 -7.70
C ARG A 12 17.30 1.41 -7.42
N ASN A 13 18.07 0.52 -6.84
CA ASN A 13 17.58 -0.83 -6.52
C ASN A 13 16.44 -0.77 -5.52
N MET A 14 16.59 0.05 -4.50
CA MET A 14 15.54 0.23 -3.50
C MET A 14 14.29 0.88 -4.09
N SER A 15 14.46 1.80 -5.03
CA SER A 15 13.33 2.41 -5.72
C SER A 15 12.54 1.39 -6.52
N ARG A 16 13.23 0.46 -7.17
CA ARG A 16 12.57 -0.61 -7.91
C ARG A 16 11.82 -1.58 -6.98
N ILE A 17 12.38 -1.83 -5.80
CA ILE A 17 11.70 -2.67 -4.81
C ILE A 17 10.37 -2.03 -4.39
N ARG A 18 10.31 -0.70 -4.38
CA ARG A 18 9.09 0.04 -4.03
C ARG A 18 8.06 0.11 -5.16
N SER A 19 8.42 -0.33 -6.34
CA SER A 19 7.52 -0.22 -7.49
C SER A 19 6.39 -1.25 -7.37
N LYS A 20 5.55 -1.30 -8.41
CA LYS A 20 4.38 -2.19 -8.45
C LYS A 20 4.78 -3.65 -8.32
N ASN A 21 3.82 -4.47 -7.94
CA ASN A 21 3.96 -5.92 -7.93
C ASN A 21 5.01 -6.43 -6.97
N THR A 22 5.17 -5.75 -5.83
CA THR A 22 6.07 -6.24 -4.79
C THR A 22 5.51 -7.52 -4.18
N LYS A 23 6.36 -8.30 -3.52
CA LYS A 23 5.92 -9.53 -2.88
C LYS A 23 4.80 -9.31 -1.87
N PRO A 24 4.87 -8.32 -0.98
CA PRO A 24 3.75 -8.04 -0.07
C PRO A 24 2.46 -7.72 -0.82
N GLU A 25 2.54 -6.91 -1.85
CA GLU A 25 1.35 -6.57 -2.64
C GLU A 25 0.75 -7.81 -3.29
N LEU A 26 1.58 -8.67 -3.90
CA LEU A 26 1.11 -9.88 -4.55
C LEU A 26 0.43 -10.83 -3.57
N LEU A 27 0.96 -10.93 -2.36
CA LEU A 27 0.37 -11.78 -1.35
C LEU A 27 -1.02 -11.28 -0.95
N VAL A 28 -1.16 -9.99 -0.73
CA VAL A 28 -2.46 -9.39 -0.38
C VAL A 28 -3.46 -9.58 -1.51
N ARG A 29 -3.02 -9.37 -2.76
CA ARG A 29 -3.89 -9.56 -3.93
C ARG A 29 -4.38 -11.00 -4.01
N SER A 30 -3.50 -11.95 -3.81
CA SER A 30 -3.82 -13.36 -3.87
C SER A 30 -4.82 -13.75 -2.78
N LEU A 31 -4.59 -13.27 -1.58
CA LEU A 31 -5.47 -13.55 -0.44
C LEU A 31 -6.87 -12.99 -0.67
N LEU A 32 -6.96 -11.76 -1.15
CA LEU A 32 -8.26 -11.12 -1.40
C LEU A 32 -9.00 -11.78 -2.57
N HIS A 33 -8.29 -12.10 -3.63
CA HIS A 33 -8.90 -12.75 -4.78
C HIS A 33 -9.47 -14.11 -4.37
N ALA A 34 -8.71 -14.87 -3.60
CA ALA A 34 -9.16 -16.17 -3.12
C ALA A 34 -10.38 -16.04 -2.18
N ALA A 35 -10.49 -14.93 -1.46
CA ALA A 35 -11.61 -14.67 -0.57
C ALA A 35 -12.85 -14.16 -1.32
N GLY A 36 -12.76 -13.93 -2.62
CA GLY A 36 -13.91 -13.53 -3.43
C GLY A 36 -14.01 -12.05 -3.74
N TYR A 37 -13.01 -11.25 -3.38
CA TYR A 37 -13.02 -9.82 -3.68
C TYR A 37 -12.48 -9.54 -5.08
N ARG A 38 -12.99 -8.50 -5.69
CA ARG A 38 -12.52 -8.01 -6.98
C ARG A 38 -12.09 -6.56 -6.86
N PHE A 39 -11.02 -6.20 -7.55
CA PHE A 39 -10.39 -4.89 -7.38
C PHE A 39 -9.64 -4.49 -8.63
N ARG A 40 -9.31 -3.20 -8.71
CA ARG A 40 -8.42 -2.65 -9.71
C ARG A 40 -7.07 -2.37 -9.07
N LEU A 41 -6.05 -2.23 -9.90
CA LEU A 41 -4.68 -2.10 -9.41
C LEU A 41 -4.14 -0.70 -9.66
N HIS A 42 -3.21 -0.31 -8.79
CA HIS A 42 -2.30 0.81 -8.98
C HIS A 42 -2.99 2.15 -9.21
N GLY A 43 -4.01 2.41 -8.40
CA GLY A 43 -4.61 3.73 -8.34
C GLY A 43 -5.55 4.10 -9.46
N SER A 44 -5.97 3.13 -10.29
CA SER A 44 -6.89 3.45 -11.36
C SER A 44 -8.34 3.35 -10.92
N PHE A 45 -9.14 4.30 -11.38
CA PHE A 45 -10.58 4.28 -11.24
C PHE A 45 -11.13 4.88 -12.52
N GLY A 46 -11.46 4.01 -13.49
CA GLY A 46 -11.77 4.48 -14.82
C GLY A 46 -10.57 5.18 -15.43
N GLN A 47 -10.74 6.42 -15.86
CA GLN A 47 -9.65 7.23 -16.39
C GLN A 47 -9.02 8.12 -15.32
N THR A 48 -9.53 8.08 -14.10
CA THR A 48 -9.04 8.92 -13.02
C THR A 48 -7.96 8.20 -12.24
N ARG A 49 -6.91 8.92 -11.90
CA ARG A 49 -5.86 8.43 -11.01
C ARG A 49 -6.13 8.93 -9.61
N LEU A 50 -6.12 8.02 -8.65
CA LEU A 50 -6.37 8.38 -7.27
C LEU A 50 -5.09 8.87 -6.59
N PRO A 51 -5.22 9.80 -5.63
CA PRO A 51 -4.05 10.31 -4.91
C PRO A 51 -3.26 9.19 -4.25
N GLY A 52 -1.93 9.27 -4.34
CA GLY A 52 -1.05 8.31 -3.70
C GLY A 52 -0.91 6.97 -4.42
N LYS A 53 -1.63 6.78 -5.51
CA LYS A 53 -1.61 5.53 -6.28
C LYS A 53 -1.82 4.31 -5.37
N PRO A 54 -3.01 4.16 -4.78
CA PRO A 54 -3.28 2.98 -3.94
C PRO A 54 -2.99 1.69 -4.70
N ASP A 55 -2.50 0.70 -3.99
CA ASP A 55 -2.16 -0.57 -4.63
C ASP A 55 -3.39 -1.30 -5.13
N LEU A 56 -4.49 -1.26 -4.36
CA LEU A 56 -5.74 -1.89 -4.74
C LEU A 56 -6.89 -0.90 -4.60
N VAL A 57 -7.81 -0.92 -5.57
CA VAL A 57 -8.97 -0.02 -5.59
C VAL A 57 -10.23 -0.85 -5.67
N PHE A 58 -11.12 -0.66 -4.70
CA PHE A 58 -12.43 -1.32 -4.65
C PHE A 58 -13.47 -0.26 -5.01
N ALA A 59 -13.71 -0.11 -6.31
CA ALA A 59 -14.48 1.01 -6.84
C ALA A 59 -15.91 1.05 -6.32
N GLY A 60 -16.58 -0.08 -6.31
CA GLY A 60 -17.97 -0.14 -5.86
C GLY A 60 -18.15 0.15 -4.38
N ARG A 61 -17.10 -0.03 -3.60
CA ARG A 61 -17.12 0.22 -2.15
C ARG A 61 -16.53 1.57 -1.78
N ARG A 62 -15.90 2.27 -2.72
CA ARG A 62 -15.19 3.53 -2.49
C ARG A 62 -14.11 3.34 -1.43
N LYS A 63 -13.36 2.25 -1.54
CA LYS A 63 -12.29 1.93 -0.61
C LYS A 63 -11.01 1.57 -1.35
N VAL A 64 -9.88 1.88 -0.74
CA VAL A 64 -8.57 1.59 -1.33
C VAL A 64 -7.67 0.97 -0.28
N LEU A 65 -6.68 0.21 -0.76
CA LEU A 65 -5.66 -0.39 0.09
C LEU A 65 -4.29 0.09 -0.35
N PHE A 66 -3.48 0.42 0.65
CA PHE A 66 -2.05 0.64 0.45
C PHE A 66 -1.32 -0.53 1.11
N VAL A 67 -0.39 -1.14 0.41
CA VAL A 67 0.45 -2.19 0.97
C VAL A 67 1.84 -1.60 1.12
N ASN A 68 2.19 -1.20 2.34
CA ASN A 68 3.38 -0.42 2.60
C ASN A 68 4.51 -1.26 3.17
N GLY A 69 5.71 -1.06 2.63
CA GLY A 69 6.92 -1.61 3.21
C GLY A 69 7.28 -0.84 4.48
N CYS A 70 7.57 -1.57 5.55
CA CYS A 70 7.77 -0.96 6.85
C CYS A 70 8.95 0.01 6.86
N PHE A 71 10.04 -0.36 6.20
CA PHE A 71 11.23 0.50 6.16
C PHE A 71 10.93 1.85 5.49
N TRP A 72 10.31 1.82 4.31
CA TRP A 72 10.11 3.02 3.51
C TRP A 72 9.11 3.99 4.10
N HIS A 73 8.16 3.49 4.87
CA HIS A 73 7.06 4.30 5.39
C HIS A 73 7.19 4.55 6.89
N PHE A 74 8.35 4.29 7.47
CA PHE A 74 8.64 4.55 8.88
C PHE A 74 7.61 3.91 9.82
N HIS A 75 7.25 2.68 9.54
CA HIS A 75 6.36 1.98 10.44
C HIS A 75 7.01 1.77 11.81
N SER A 76 6.22 1.71 12.86
CA SER A 76 6.73 1.61 14.23
C SER A 76 7.33 0.25 14.60
N CYS A 77 7.22 -0.75 13.72
CA CYS A 77 7.82 -2.07 13.96
C CYS A 77 9.35 -2.00 13.84
N PRO A 78 10.07 -3.07 14.27
CA PRO A 78 11.53 -3.04 14.24
C PRO A 78 12.12 -2.74 12.86
N ALA A 79 11.55 -3.28 11.80
CA ALA A 79 12.04 -3.01 10.45
C ALA A 79 11.86 -1.54 10.06
N GLY A 80 10.73 -0.96 10.44
CA GLY A 80 10.47 0.45 10.14
C GLY A 80 11.32 1.40 10.94
N ARG A 81 11.72 1.00 12.15
CA ARG A 81 12.58 1.82 13.01
C ARG A 81 14.05 1.64 12.73
N HIS A 82 14.41 0.63 11.92
CA HIS A 82 15.80 0.39 11.60
C HIS A 82 16.40 1.60 10.88
N ALA A 83 17.54 2.04 11.35
CA ALA A 83 18.26 3.18 10.75
C ALA A 83 19.52 2.65 10.10
N PRO A 84 19.68 2.78 8.78
CA PRO A 84 20.92 2.38 8.13
C PRO A 84 22.09 3.21 8.65
N GLN A 85 23.22 2.57 8.87
CA GLN A 85 24.40 3.29 9.36
C GLN A 85 25.03 4.15 8.27
N THR A 86 25.04 3.64 7.05
CA THR A 86 25.60 4.36 5.92
C THR A 86 24.56 5.30 5.32
N ASN A 87 24.92 6.55 5.13
CA ASN A 87 24.05 7.59 4.56
C ASN A 87 22.74 7.73 5.34
N SER A 88 22.84 7.72 6.67
CA SER A 88 21.64 7.76 7.52
C SER A 88 20.79 9.01 7.27
N GLU A 89 21.41 10.16 7.02
CA GLU A 89 20.66 11.38 6.74
C GLU A 89 19.91 11.29 5.43
N PHE A 90 20.53 10.70 4.41
CA PHE A 90 19.88 10.50 3.12
C PHE A 90 18.62 9.63 3.26
N TRP A 91 18.74 8.51 3.96
CA TRP A 91 17.62 7.60 4.15
C TRP A 91 16.53 8.21 5.02
N ALA A 92 16.91 8.94 6.07
CA ALA A 92 15.94 9.61 6.93
C ALA A 92 15.15 10.64 6.15
N ALA A 93 15.81 11.45 5.35
CA ALA A 93 15.13 12.47 4.54
C ALA A 93 14.17 11.82 3.55
N LYS A 94 14.59 10.73 2.90
CA LYS A 94 13.75 10.04 1.92
C LYS A 94 12.53 9.42 2.58
N ARG A 95 12.71 8.82 3.76
CA ARG A 95 11.61 8.20 4.49
C ARG A 95 10.63 9.25 5.01
N ASN A 96 11.14 10.39 5.46
CA ASN A 96 10.28 11.48 5.91
C ASN A 96 9.41 12.01 4.79
N ARG A 97 9.98 12.17 3.60
CA ARG A 97 9.20 12.59 2.43
C ARG A 97 8.11 11.57 2.07
N THR A 98 8.41 10.29 2.23
CA THR A 98 7.44 9.24 2.00
C THR A 98 6.27 9.35 2.97
N VAL A 99 6.56 9.54 4.25
CA VAL A 99 5.54 9.70 5.28
C VAL A 99 4.64 10.90 4.98
N GLU A 100 5.26 12.03 4.60
CA GLU A 100 4.49 13.23 4.26
C GLU A 100 3.59 13.02 3.06
N ARG A 101 4.10 12.37 2.01
CA ARG A 101 3.28 12.08 0.83
C ARG A 101 2.14 11.14 1.14
N ASP A 102 2.40 10.13 1.98
CA ASP A 102 1.36 9.18 2.38
C ASP A 102 0.22 9.90 3.11
N ALA A 103 0.57 10.78 4.05
CA ALA A 103 -0.44 11.52 4.81
C ALA A 103 -1.25 12.43 3.89
N ALA A 104 -0.59 13.15 2.99
CA ALA A 104 -1.28 14.04 2.06
C ALA A 104 -2.21 13.26 1.13
N ALA A 105 -1.76 12.09 0.68
CA ALA A 105 -2.58 11.25 -0.20
C ALA A 105 -3.83 10.76 0.52
N ARG A 106 -3.69 10.31 1.75
CA ARG A 106 -4.84 9.86 2.54
C ARG A 106 -5.83 10.98 2.79
N ASP A 107 -5.34 12.19 3.07
CA ASP A 107 -6.21 13.34 3.27
C ASP A 107 -7.01 13.66 2.00
N ARG A 108 -6.36 13.60 0.84
CA ARG A 108 -7.03 13.84 -0.43
C ARG A 108 -8.07 12.77 -0.74
N LEU A 109 -7.75 11.52 -0.43
CA LEU A 109 -8.68 10.42 -0.63
C LEU A 109 -9.92 10.60 0.24
N ALA A 110 -9.72 10.93 1.52
CA ALA A 110 -10.84 11.16 2.42
C ALA A 110 -11.71 12.32 1.93
N ALA A 111 -11.09 13.40 1.47
CA ALA A 111 -11.82 14.56 0.95
C ALA A 111 -12.63 14.19 -0.29
N ALA A 112 -12.18 13.20 -1.06
CA ALA A 112 -12.87 12.75 -2.26
C ALA A 112 -13.90 11.65 -1.98
N GLY A 113 -14.12 11.28 -0.72
CA GLY A 113 -15.13 10.29 -0.34
C GLY A 113 -14.63 8.86 -0.33
N TRP A 114 -13.32 8.65 -0.31
CA TRP A 114 -12.73 7.32 -0.27
C TRP A 114 -12.24 6.99 1.13
N GLU A 115 -12.35 5.73 1.50
CA GLU A 115 -11.73 5.23 2.72
C GLU A 115 -10.47 4.46 2.37
N ALA A 116 -9.42 4.63 3.15
CA ALA A 116 -8.13 4.00 2.89
C ALA A 116 -7.72 3.15 4.09
N LEU A 117 -7.19 1.97 3.81
CA LEU A 117 -6.57 1.13 4.80
C LEU A 117 -5.13 0.89 4.38
N VAL A 118 -4.22 1.01 5.34
CA VAL A 118 -2.81 0.69 5.10
C VAL A 118 -2.52 -0.67 5.69
N VAL A 119 -2.03 -1.58 4.85
CA VAL A 119 -1.55 -2.89 5.28
C VAL A 119 -0.04 -2.83 5.30
N TRP A 120 0.56 -3.18 6.43
CA TRP A 120 2.00 -3.12 6.59
C TRP A 120 2.63 -4.47 6.34
N GLU A 121 3.82 -4.45 5.77
CA GLU A 121 4.54 -5.67 5.42
C GLU A 121 4.67 -6.62 6.61
N CYS A 122 4.93 -6.10 7.81
CA CYS A 122 5.07 -6.94 9.00
C CYS A 122 3.75 -7.63 9.39
N GLU A 123 2.61 -7.10 8.97
CA GLU A 123 1.31 -7.69 9.29
C GLU A 123 1.01 -8.93 8.46
N LEU A 124 1.79 -9.18 7.43
CA LEU A 124 1.59 -10.36 6.58
C LEU A 124 2.00 -11.66 7.24
N ARG A 125 2.64 -11.58 8.40
CA ARG A 125 3.09 -12.78 9.13
C ARG A 125 1.93 -13.62 9.63
N ASP A 126 0.84 -12.98 10.00
CA ASP A 126 -0.35 -13.68 10.48
C ASP A 126 -1.48 -13.45 9.50
N ARG A 127 -1.64 -14.39 8.58
CA ARG A 127 -2.62 -14.26 7.49
C ARG A 127 -4.05 -14.29 8.01
N SER A 128 -4.29 -15.01 9.10
CA SER A 128 -5.63 -15.09 9.67
C SER A 128 -6.08 -13.74 10.21
N VAL A 129 -5.20 -13.07 10.97
CA VAL A 129 -5.48 -11.74 11.49
C VAL A 129 -5.62 -10.74 10.36
N LEU A 130 -4.73 -10.83 9.36
CA LEU A 130 -4.79 -9.95 8.20
C LEU A 130 -6.11 -10.11 7.45
N GLU A 131 -6.54 -11.34 7.22
CA GLU A 131 -7.80 -11.59 6.53
C GLU A 131 -8.98 -11.00 7.29
N GLN A 132 -9.00 -11.15 8.61
CA GLN A 132 -10.06 -10.58 9.43
C GLN A 132 -10.07 -9.05 9.33
N GLN A 133 -8.90 -8.43 9.35
CA GLN A 133 -8.77 -6.99 9.20
C GLN A 133 -9.32 -6.53 7.86
N LEU A 134 -8.96 -7.22 6.80
CA LEU A 134 -9.42 -6.89 5.46
C LEU A 134 -10.93 -7.05 5.31
N ARG A 135 -11.48 -8.14 5.84
CA ARG A 135 -12.92 -8.37 5.78
C ARG A 135 -13.69 -7.34 6.59
N ARG A 136 -13.15 -6.94 7.73
CA ARG A 136 -13.78 -5.90 8.54
C ARG A 136 -13.80 -4.57 7.81
N PHE A 137 -12.72 -4.25 7.12
CA PHE A 137 -12.64 -3.00 6.37
C PHE A 137 -13.53 -3.03 5.13
N LEU A 138 -13.51 -4.12 4.37
CA LEU A 138 -14.20 -4.20 3.08
C LEU A 138 -15.66 -4.65 3.20
N GLY A 139 -15.99 -5.41 4.23
CA GLY A 139 -17.27 -6.08 4.34
C GLY A 139 -17.23 -7.44 3.65
N PRO A 140 -18.35 -8.16 3.64
CA PRO A 140 -18.37 -9.50 3.04
C PRO A 140 -18.07 -9.45 1.55
N PRO A 141 -17.37 -10.46 1.01
CA PRO A 141 -17.08 -10.50 -0.42
C PRO A 141 -18.38 -10.63 -1.23
N GLY A 142 -18.45 -9.92 -2.34
CA GLY A 142 -19.61 -9.95 -3.20
C GLY A 142 -20.83 -9.24 -2.65
N ALA A 143 -20.76 -8.72 -1.43
CA ALA A 143 -21.90 -8.07 -0.78
C ALA A 143 -21.79 -6.56 -0.79
N ALA A 144 -21.08 -6.00 -1.76
CA ALA A 144 -21.01 -4.56 -1.90
C ALA A 144 -22.41 -3.99 -2.15
N PRO A 145 -22.70 -2.78 -1.66
CA PRO A 145 -23.97 -2.15 -1.98
C PRO A 145 -24.17 -2.11 -3.48
N ALA A 146 -25.43 -2.18 -3.92
CA ALA A 146 -25.70 -2.13 -5.34
C ALA A 146 -25.03 -0.89 -5.93
N PRO A 147 -24.10 -1.07 -6.89
CA PRO A 147 -23.38 0.07 -7.42
C PRO A 147 -24.32 0.94 -8.25
N SER A 148 -24.12 2.26 -8.17
CA SER A 148 -24.76 3.13 -9.10
C SER A 148 -24.12 2.94 -10.48
N PRO A 149 -24.81 3.33 -11.57
CA PRO A 149 -24.24 3.12 -12.89
C PRO A 149 -22.86 3.73 -13.08
N GLU A 150 -22.59 4.85 -12.45
CA GLU A 150 -21.30 5.52 -12.60
C GLU A 150 -20.17 4.83 -11.86
N THR A 151 -20.46 3.91 -10.95
CA THR A 151 -19.42 3.16 -10.24
C THR A 151 -19.20 1.76 -10.79
N ARG A 152 -19.92 1.38 -11.80
CA ARG A 152 -19.76 0.06 -12.43
C ARG A 152 -18.68 0.14 -13.48
N HIS A 153 -17.76 -0.78 -13.41
CA HIS A 153 -16.63 -0.81 -14.34
C HIS A 153 -16.24 -2.21 -14.72
#